data_8f8c73b875b9d8ca9762f54590e987c7
#
_entry.id   8f8c73b875b9d8ca9762f54590e987c7
#
_cell.length_a   1.000
_cell.length_b   1.000
_cell.length_c   1.000
_cell.angle_alpha   90.00
_cell.angle_beta   90.00
_cell.angle_gamma   90.00
#
_symmetry.space_group_name_H-M   'P 1'
#
loop_
_entity.id
_entity.type
_entity.pdbx_description
1 polymer ?
#
loop_
_entity_poly.entity_id
_entity_poly.type
_entity_poly.pdbx_seq_one_letter_code
_entity_poly.pdbx_strand_id
1 'polypeptide(L)'
;MTATQRRPGDAALDADAALTELYTAHYRRLVRLAALLLDDLSTSEEVVQDAYVKMHAAWRRIRDPHAAEAYLRTTVLNLARSRMRHRQVAEKHAPKPLPDAASAEHGAMESIERQAVMRALRALPTRQRECLVLRYYGDLSEAQIAHTLGISAGAVKSHASRAMAALRRSLDDGALEER
;
A
#
# COMPACT_ATOMS: atom_id res chain seq x y z
N MET A 1 32.67 25.68 24.47
CA MET A 1 31.63 24.77 23.98
C MET A 1 31.55 24.96 22.45
N THR A 2 32.21 24.08 21.72
CA THR A 2 32.37 24.23 20.25
C THR A 2 31.22 23.50 19.58
N ALA A 3 30.26 24.24 19.02
CA ALA A 3 29.21 23.66 18.19
C ALA A 3 29.87 23.15 16.89
N THR A 4 29.99 21.84 16.73
CA THR A 4 30.46 21.21 15.51
C THR A 4 29.45 21.50 14.40
N GLN A 5 29.78 22.44 13.50
CA GLN A 5 29.04 22.68 12.27
C GLN A 5 29.15 21.44 11.37
N ARG A 6 28.08 20.62 11.33
CA ARG A 6 27.96 19.50 10.37
C ARG A 6 28.02 20.08 8.95
N ARG A 7 28.94 19.56 8.15
CA ARG A 7 29.09 19.95 6.73
C ARG A 7 27.87 19.48 5.92
N PRO A 8 27.47 20.20 4.88
CA PRO A 8 26.33 19.78 4.02
C PRO A 8 26.48 18.35 3.46
N GLY A 9 27.72 17.88 3.23
CA GLY A 9 28.01 16.52 2.78
C GLY A 9 27.72 15.43 3.81
N ASP A 10 27.95 15.69 5.11
CA ASP A 10 27.70 14.73 6.16
C ASP A 10 26.19 14.41 6.33
N ALA A 11 25.35 15.42 6.11
CA ALA A 11 23.90 15.25 6.17
C ALA A 11 23.32 14.48 4.97
N ALA A 12 23.96 14.52 3.82
CA ALA A 12 23.58 13.75 2.63
C ALA A 12 23.97 12.28 2.78
N LEU A 13 25.21 12.03 3.25
CA LEU A 13 25.70 10.67 3.53
C LEU A 13 24.86 9.98 4.63
N ASP A 14 24.43 10.73 5.64
CA ASP A 14 23.55 10.25 6.70
C ASP A 14 22.14 9.89 6.15
N ALA A 15 21.65 10.68 5.19
CA ALA A 15 20.38 10.39 4.50
C ALA A 15 20.44 9.12 3.66
N ASP A 16 21.53 8.95 2.88
CA ASP A 16 21.68 7.80 2.00
C ASP A 16 21.85 6.49 2.78
N ALA A 17 22.62 6.49 3.87
CA ALA A 17 22.78 5.35 4.75
C ALA A 17 21.44 4.96 5.40
N ALA A 18 20.73 5.92 5.98
CA ALA A 18 19.43 5.68 6.61
C ALA A 18 18.36 5.22 5.61
N LEU A 19 18.35 5.76 4.39
CA LEU A 19 17.45 5.30 3.33
C LEU A 19 17.76 3.87 2.89
N THR A 20 19.04 3.49 2.84
CA THR A 20 19.46 2.13 2.51
C THR A 20 18.97 1.14 3.57
N GLU A 21 19.07 1.48 4.85
CA GLU A 21 18.54 0.68 5.94
C GLU A 21 17.01 0.54 5.85
N LEU A 22 16.30 1.64 5.66
CA LEU A 22 14.84 1.65 5.49
C LEU A 22 14.39 0.87 4.26
N TYR A 23 15.14 0.96 3.16
CA TYR A 23 14.86 0.19 1.95
C TYR A 23 14.99 -1.31 2.23
N THR A 24 16.10 -1.73 2.83
CA THR A 24 16.34 -3.12 3.14
C THR A 24 15.27 -3.69 4.10
N ALA A 25 14.88 -2.91 5.10
CA ALA A 25 13.91 -3.34 6.11
C ALA A 25 12.46 -3.36 5.61
N HIS A 26 12.06 -2.40 4.77
CA HIS A 26 10.63 -2.13 4.53
C HIS A 26 10.17 -2.28 3.07
N TYR A 27 11.10 -2.29 2.07
CA TYR A 27 10.73 -2.28 0.65
C TYR A 27 9.75 -3.38 0.27
N ARG A 28 10.07 -4.64 0.59
CA ARG A 28 9.21 -5.79 0.25
C ARG A 28 7.82 -5.71 0.88
N ARG A 29 7.76 -5.22 2.13
CA ARG A 29 6.49 -5.05 2.84
C ARG A 29 5.65 -3.95 2.21
N LEU A 30 6.27 -2.84 1.81
CA LEU A 30 5.59 -1.73 1.14
C LEU A 30 5.11 -2.11 -0.26
N VAL A 31 5.89 -2.87 -1.03
CA VAL A 31 5.46 -3.39 -2.35
C VAL A 31 4.25 -4.31 -2.20
N ARG A 32 4.26 -5.24 -1.24
CA ARG A 32 3.10 -6.10 -0.97
C ARG A 32 1.88 -5.29 -0.53
N LEU A 33 2.07 -4.26 0.31
CA LEU A 33 0.99 -3.35 0.71
C LEU A 33 0.38 -2.65 -0.51
N ALA A 34 1.21 -2.13 -1.40
CA ALA A 34 0.77 -1.49 -2.64
C ALA A 34 0.05 -2.49 -3.56
N ALA A 35 0.57 -3.71 -3.72
CA ALA A 35 -0.02 -4.76 -4.56
C ALA A 35 -1.40 -5.22 -4.07
N LEU A 36 -1.64 -5.25 -2.76
CA LEU A 36 -2.97 -5.51 -2.20
C LEU A 36 -4.00 -4.42 -2.54
N LEU A 37 -3.54 -3.24 -2.95
CA LEU A 37 -4.38 -2.10 -3.31
C LEU A 37 -4.51 -1.91 -4.82
N LEU A 38 -3.42 -2.11 -5.58
CA LEU A 38 -3.30 -1.72 -6.99
C LEU A 38 -3.53 -2.86 -7.99
N ASP A 39 -3.42 -4.10 -7.54
CA ASP A 39 -3.60 -5.32 -8.34
C ASP A 39 -2.54 -5.53 -9.45
N ASP A 40 -1.50 -4.72 -9.48
CA ASP A 40 -0.40 -4.80 -10.42
C ASP A 40 0.94 -4.61 -9.70
N LEU A 41 1.84 -5.59 -9.89
CA LEU A 41 3.14 -5.60 -9.20
C LEU A 41 4.05 -4.49 -9.71
N SER A 42 4.12 -4.29 -11.04
CA SER A 42 4.98 -3.26 -11.64
C SER A 42 4.60 -1.86 -11.16
N THR A 43 3.30 -1.51 -11.22
CA THR A 43 2.80 -0.24 -10.68
C THR A 43 3.01 -0.13 -9.17
N SER A 44 2.98 -1.25 -8.44
CA SER A 44 3.24 -1.25 -7.00
C SER A 44 4.69 -0.94 -6.67
N GLU A 45 5.63 -1.49 -7.43
CA GLU A 45 7.05 -1.21 -7.31
C GLU A 45 7.35 0.25 -7.66
N GLU A 46 6.78 0.79 -8.75
CA GLU A 46 6.91 2.20 -9.12
C GLU A 46 6.43 3.13 -8.00
N VAL A 47 5.26 2.85 -7.44
CA VAL A 47 4.67 3.64 -6.34
C VAL A 47 5.58 3.63 -5.12
N VAL A 48 6.18 2.50 -4.79
CA VAL A 48 7.10 2.39 -3.65
C VAL A 48 8.40 3.13 -3.95
N GLN A 49 8.97 3.01 -5.14
CA GLN A 49 10.16 3.76 -5.56
C GLN A 49 9.90 5.28 -5.49
N ASP A 50 8.77 5.75 -6.02
CA ASP A 50 8.36 7.15 -5.92
C ASP A 50 8.23 7.64 -4.46
N ALA A 51 7.76 6.76 -3.56
CA ALA A 51 7.69 7.07 -2.13
C ALA A 51 9.06 7.26 -1.50
N TYR A 52 10.05 6.44 -1.87
CA TYR A 52 11.44 6.60 -1.41
C TYR A 52 12.09 7.88 -1.96
N VAL A 53 11.85 8.23 -3.23
CA VAL A 53 12.31 9.50 -3.81
C VAL A 53 11.73 10.69 -3.04
N LYS A 54 10.43 10.67 -2.75
CA LYS A 54 9.78 11.72 -1.93
C LYS A 54 10.33 11.78 -0.52
N MET A 55 10.62 10.63 0.08
CA MET A 55 11.22 10.55 1.39
C MET A 55 12.63 11.14 1.42
N HIS A 56 13.47 10.82 0.43
CA HIS A 56 14.80 11.41 0.29
C HIS A 56 14.72 12.94 0.26
N ALA A 57 13.83 13.50 -0.56
CA ALA A 57 13.60 14.93 -0.63
C ALA A 57 13.09 15.56 0.69
N ALA A 58 12.35 14.77 1.49
CA ALA A 58 11.79 15.20 2.77
C ALA A 58 12.70 14.89 3.97
N TRP A 59 13.82 14.19 3.78
CA TRP A 59 14.67 13.64 4.87
C TRP A 59 15.03 14.67 5.93
N ARG A 60 15.42 15.85 5.53
CA ARG A 60 15.81 16.94 6.46
C ARG A 60 14.68 17.36 7.42
N ARG A 61 13.42 17.03 7.10
CA ARG A 61 12.22 17.33 7.91
C ARG A 61 11.84 16.18 8.82
N ILE A 62 12.31 14.97 8.51
CA ILE A 62 12.02 13.75 9.26
C ILE A 62 13.11 13.60 10.31
N ARG A 63 12.79 13.90 11.57
CA ARG A 63 13.77 13.91 12.68
C ARG A 63 13.79 12.60 13.45
N ASP A 64 12.80 11.73 13.23
CA ASP A 64 12.60 10.49 13.98
C ASP A 64 12.55 9.30 13.00
N PRO A 65 13.42 8.28 13.16
CA PRO A 65 13.39 7.07 12.35
C PRO A 65 12.04 6.34 12.37
N HIS A 66 11.31 6.37 13.52
CA HIS A 66 9.96 5.80 13.60
C HIS A 66 8.94 6.58 12.76
N ALA A 67 9.12 7.90 12.64
CA ALA A 67 8.31 8.73 11.76
C ALA A 67 8.58 8.42 10.27
N ALA A 68 9.76 7.91 9.95
CA ALA A 68 10.16 7.58 8.58
C ALA A 68 9.34 6.43 7.99
N GLU A 69 9.12 5.34 8.73
CA GLU A 69 8.28 4.23 8.29
C GLU A 69 6.82 4.68 8.09
N ALA A 70 6.29 5.46 9.04
CA ALA A 70 4.93 6.01 8.94
C ALA A 70 4.79 6.95 7.73
N TYR A 71 5.80 7.77 7.45
CA TYR A 71 5.86 8.63 6.27
C TYR A 71 5.85 7.83 4.97
N LEU A 72 6.70 6.80 4.84
CA LEU A 72 6.73 5.91 3.68
C LEU A 72 5.38 5.26 3.46
N ARG A 73 4.79 4.66 4.48
CA ARG A 73 3.49 4.00 4.41
C ARG A 73 2.40 4.97 3.93
N THR A 74 2.32 6.15 4.53
CA THR A 74 1.35 7.18 4.15
C THR A 74 1.58 7.66 2.71
N THR A 75 2.83 7.82 2.30
CA THR A 75 3.18 8.24 0.94
C THR A 75 2.80 7.17 -0.08
N VAL A 76 3.11 5.89 0.17
CA VAL A 76 2.70 4.76 -0.69
C VAL A 76 1.19 4.73 -0.84
N LEU A 77 0.44 4.86 0.25
CA LEU A 77 -1.03 4.88 0.20
C LEU A 77 -1.58 6.05 -0.63
N ASN A 78 -1.03 7.24 -0.46
CA ASN A 78 -1.47 8.41 -1.21
C ASN A 78 -1.17 8.27 -2.72
N LEU A 79 0.01 7.74 -3.06
CA LEU A 79 0.38 7.46 -4.45
C LEU A 79 -0.50 6.35 -5.04
N ALA A 80 -0.73 5.25 -4.32
CA ALA A 80 -1.62 4.18 -4.76
C ALA A 80 -3.05 4.68 -5.03
N ARG A 81 -3.59 5.52 -4.13
CA ARG A 81 -4.90 6.16 -4.34
C ARG A 81 -4.92 7.06 -5.57
N SER A 82 -3.85 7.82 -5.79
CA SER A 82 -3.74 8.66 -6.97
C SER A 82 -3.77 7.80 -8.25
N ARG A 83 -3.01 6.71 -8.30
CA ARG A 83 -3.00 5.76 -9.43
C ARG A 83 -4.39 5.14 -9.64
N MET A 84 -5.07 4.68 -8.59
CA MET A 84 -6.44 4.14 -8.69
C MET A 84 -7.42 5.16 -9.24
N ARG A 85 -7.37 6.41 -8.78
CA ARG A 85 -8.25 7.47 -9.30
C ARG A 85 -8.00 7.77 -10.78
N HIS A 86 -6.74 7.85 -11.18
CA HIS A 86 -6.38 8.06 -12.59
C HIS A 86 -6.88 6.91 -13.46
N ARG A 87 -6.73 5.67 -13.02
CA ARG A 87 -7.24 4.49 -13.72
C ARG A 87 -8.76 4.52 -13.86
N GLN A 88 -9.50 4.82 -12.79
CA GLN A 88 -10.97 4.95 -12.85
C GLN A 88 -11.44 6.05 -13.80
N VAL A 89 -10.72 7.17 -13.88
CA VAL A 89 -11.03 8.25 -14.83
C VAL A 89 -10.72 7.80 -16.26
N ALA A 90 -9.59 7.15 -16.49
CA ALA A 90 -9.22 6.62 -17.80
C ALA A 90 -10.22 5.56 -18.29
N GLU A 91 -10.65 4.63 -17.42
CA GLU A 91 -11.64 3.59 -17.72
C GLU A 91 -13.03 4.16 -18.06
N LYS A 92 -13.40 5.31 -17.49
CA LYS A 92 -14.66 6.00 -17.84
C LYS A 92 -14.63 6.68 -19.20
N HIS A 93 -13.46 7.01 -19.71
CA HIS A 93 -13.27 7.75 -20.95
C HIS A 93 -12.66 6.91 -22.08
N ALA A 94 -12.21 5.70 -21.81
CA ALA A 94 -11.71 4.76 -22.82
C ALA A 94 -12.81 3.82 -23.31
N PRO A 95 -12.84 3.43 -24.59
CA PRO A 95 -13.62 2.26 -25.03
C PRO A 95 -13.09 1.05 -24.25
N LYS A 96 -14.04 0.23 -23.72
CA LYS A 96 -13.71 -0.96 -22.90
C LYS A 96 -12.55 -1.74 -23.53
N PRO A 97 -11.37 -1.81 -22.90
CA PRO A 97 -10.37 -2.79 -23.29
C PRO A 97 -10.90 -4.18 -22.94
N LEU A 98 -10.64 -5.14 -23.81
CA LEU A 98 -10.72 -6.56 -23.47
C LEU A 98 -9.91 -6.80 -22.19
N PRO A 99 -10.36 -7.69 -21.29
CA PRO A 99 -9.61 -7.97 -20.07
C PRO A 99 -8.22 -8.43 -20.47
N ASP A 100 -7.21 -7.62 -20.15
CA ASP A 100 -5.82 -8.05 -20.20
C ASP A 100 -5.69 -9.26 -19.29
N ALA A 101 -5.28 -10.36 -19.89
CA ALA A 101 -4.88 -11.56 -19.16
C ALA A 101 -3.85 -11.11 -18.12
N ALA A 102 -4.19 -11.26 -16.85
CA ALA A 102 -3.31 -11.00 -15.75
C ALA A 102 -1.95 -11.60 -16.08
N SER A 103 -0.89 -10.79 -16.00
CA SER A 103 0.49 -11.20 -16.25
C SER A 103 0.79 -12.49 -15.50
N ALA A 104 0.78 -13.61 -16.22
CA ALA A 104 0.84 -14.97 -15.70
C ALA A 104 2.30 -15.43 -15.54
N GLU A 105 3.20 -14.55 -15.15
CA GLU A 105 4.61 -14.90 -14.99
C GLU A 105 5.18 -14.49 -13.65
N HIS A 106 4.61 -14.99 -12.54
CA HIS A 106 5.39 -15.13 -11.30
C HIS A 106 4.83 -16.24 -10.44
N GLY A 107 5.47 -17.42 -10.55
CA GLY A 107 5.36 -18.48 -9.56
C GLY A 107 4.17 -19.42 -9.75
N ALA A 108 4.41 -20.47 -10.48
CA ALA A 108 3.53 -21.63 -10.66
C ALA A 108 3.29 -22.41 -9.36
N MET A 109 2.78 -21.76 -8.31
CA MET A 109 2.15 -22.35 -7.11
C MET A 109 1.65 -21.26 -6.16
N GLU A 110 1.03 -20.20 -6.66
CA GLU A 110 0.09 -19.49 -5.81
C GLU A 110 -1.11 -20.43 -5.66
N SER A 111 -1.36 -20.87 -4.43
CA SER A 111 -2.50 -21.73 -4.17
C SER A 111 -3.77 -21.06 -4.70
N ILE A 112 -4.69 -21.86 -5.23
CA ILE A 112 -6.03 -21.41 -5.68
C ILE A 112 -6.68 -20.52 -4.61
N GLU A 113 -6.47 -20.83 -3.34
CA GLU A 113 -6.91 -20.05 -2.18
C GLU A 113 -6.36 -18.61 -2.17
N ARG A 114 -5.06 -18.41 -2.49
CA ARG A 114 -4.48 -17.07 -2.53
C ARG A 114 -5.09 -16.23 -3.65
N GLN A 115 -5.32 -16.84 -4.81
CA GLN A 115 -5.98 -16.17 -5.92
C GLN A 115 -7.43 -15.80 -5.58
N ALA A 116 -8.16 -16.69 -4.89
CA ALA A 116 -9.52 -16.41 -4.43
C ALA A 116 -9.55 -15.23 -3.46
N VAL A 117 -8.64 -15.19 -2.47
CA VAL A 117 -8.52 -14.06 -1.54
C VAL A 117 -8.21 -12.75 -2.28
N MET A 118 -7.29 -12.78 -3.24
CA MET A 118 -6.93 -11.59 -4.02
C MET A 118 -8.12 -11.10 -4.87
N ARG A 119 -8.86 -12.00 -5.53
CA ARG A 119 -10.09 -11.65 -6.26
C ARG A 119 -11.14 -11.01 -5.33
N ALA A 120 -11.36 -11.62 -4.17
CA ALA A 120 -12.31 -11.11 -3.17
C ALA A 120 -11.91 -9.71 -2.64
N LEU A 121 -10.61 -9.48 -2.39
CA LEU A 121 -10.10 -8.16 -2.00
C LEU A 121 -10.33 -7.11 -3.11
N ARG A 122 -10.12 -7.49 -4.37
CA ARG A 122 -10.32 -6.62 -5.54
C ARG A 122 -11.77 -6.18 -5.69
N ALA A 123 -12.70 -7.04 -5.38
CA ALA A 123 -14.14 -6.76 -5.45
C ALA A 123 -14.62 -5.78 -4.36
N LEU A 124 -13.84 -5.54 -3.31
CA LEU A 124 -14.20 -4.60 -2.25
C LEU A 124 -14.18 -3.14 -2.74
N PRO A 125 -15.12 -2.30 -2.30
CA PRO A 125 -15.00 -0.86 -2.46
C PRO A 125 -13.68 -0.35 -1.89
N THR A 126 -13.04 0.62 -2.56
CA THR A 126 -11.69 1.12 -2.25
C THR A 126 -11.48 1.40 -0.76
N ARG A 127 -12.40 2.12 -0.11
CA ARG A 127 -12.28 2.46 1.32
C ARG A 127 -12.36 1.24 2.25
N GLN A 128 -13.16 0.26 1.88
CA GLN A 128 -13.25 -0.99 2.63
C GLN A 128 -11.97 -1.80 2.50
N ARG A 129 -11.43 -1.92 1.28
CA ARG A 129 -10.15 -2.59 1.02
C ARG A 129 -9.00 -1.91 1.75
N GLU A 130 -8.89 -0.58 1.69
CA GLU A 130 -7.89 0.21 2.42
C GLU A 130 -7.93 -0.07 3.93
N CYS A 131 -9.09 0.03 4.56
CA CYS A 131 -9.24 -0.22 5.99
C CYS A 131 -8.84 -1.66 6.36
N LEU A 132 -9.24 -2.64 5.56
CA LEU A 132 -8.93 -4.05 5.80
C LEU A 132 -7.42 -4.31 5.67
N VAL A 133 -6.83 -3.86 4.57
CA VAL A 133 -5.39 -4.05 4.29
C VAL A 133 -4.54 -3.35 5.35
N LEU A 134 -4.87 -2.14 5.75
CA LEU A 134 -4.12 -1.41 6.78
C LEU A 134 -4.24 -2.08 8.16
N ARG A 135 -5.40 -2.63 8.49
CA ARG A 135 -5.63 -3.29 9.77
C ARG A 135 -4.89 -4.62 9.88
N TYR A 136 -5.02 -5.47 8.86
CA TYR A 136 -4.55 -6.86 8.95
C TYR A 136 -3.17 -7.08 8.35
N TYR A 137 -2.79 -6.31 7.35
CA TYR A 137 -1.45 -6.39 6.75
C TYR A 137 -0.52 -5.29 7.26
N GLY A 138 -1.05 -4.07 7.43
CA GLY A 138 -0.32 -2.92 7.95
C GLY A 138 -0.15 -2.93 9.48
N ASP A 139 -0.89 -3.77 10.18
CA ASP A 139 -0.92 -3.88 11.65
C ASP A 139 -1.14 -2.53 12.34
N LEU A 140 -2.04 -1.71 11.76
CA LEU A 140 -2.37 -0.40 12.29
C LEU A 140 -3.59 -0.44 13.21
N SER A 141 -3.52 0.31 14.30
CA SER A 141 -4.68 0.60 15.14
C SER A 141 -5.75 1.42 14.39
N GLU A 142 -6.99 1.39 14.85
CA GLU A 142 -8.08 2.17 14.27
C GLU A 142 -7.76 3.68 14.23
N ALA A 143 -7.10 4.21 15.26
CA ALA A 143 -6.69 5.61 15.32
C ALA A 143 -5.62 5.94 14.27
N GLN A 144 -4.64 5.06 14.06
CA GLN A 144 -3.61 5.22 13.04
C GLN A 144 -4.20 5.13 11.62
N ILE A 145 -5.15 4.19 11.40
CA ILE A 145 -5.86 4.07 10.13
C ILE A 145 -6.68 5.34 9.88
N ALA A 146 -7.43 5.81 10.88
CA ALA A 146 -8.24 7.03 10.79
C ALA A 146 -7.37 8.23 10.38
N HIS A 147 -6.23 8.42 11.05
CA HIS A 147 -5.26 9.47 10.72
C HIS A 147 -4.72 9.33 9.28
N THR A 148 -4.27 8.12 8.92
CA THR A 148 -3.70 7.83 7.60
C THR A 148 -4.70 8.02 6.46
N LEU A 149 -5.96 7.64 6.69
CA LEU A 149 -7.02 7.72 5.68
C LEU A 149 -7.77 9.07 5.68
N GLY A 150 -7.58 9.92 6.70
CA GLY A 150 -8.30 11.17 6.88
C GLY A 150 -9.80 10.95 7.11
N ILE A 151 -10.18 9.92 7.89
CA ILE A 151 -11.57 9.59 8.25
C ILE A 151 -11.70 9.38 9.75
N SER A 152 -12.94 9.31 10.27
CA SER A 152 -13.15 9.03 11.69
C SER A 152 -12.85 7.57 12.07
N ALA A 153 -12.48 7.31 13.32
CA ALA A 153 -12.28 5.96 13.84
C ALA A 153 -13.56 5.09 13.71
N GLY A 154 -14.73 5.69 13.92
CA GLY A 154 -16.02 5.02 13.69
C GLY A 154 -16.22 4.59 12.24
N ALA A 155 -15.79 5.42 11.27
CA ALA A 155 -15.83 5.07 9.86
C ALA A 155 -14.85 3.93 9.55
N VAL A 156 -13.64 3.92 10.14
CA VAL A 156 -12.68 2.81 10.01
C VAL A 156 -13.30 1.49 10.47
N LYS A 157 -13.89 1.48 11.69
CA LYS A 157 -14.57 0.29 12.25
C LYS A 157 -15.67 -0.21 11.33
N SER A 158 -16.51 0.68 10.83
CA SER A 158 -17.60 0.36 9.92
C SER A 158 -17.11 -0.19 8.58
N HIS A 159 -16.08 0.43 7.97
CA HIS A 159 -15.51 -0.04 6.72
C HIS A 159 -14.82 -1.41 6.88
N ALA A 160 -14.02 -1.59 7.94
CA ALA A 160 -13.34 -2.86 8.20
C ALA A 160 -14.32 -4.00 8.46
N SER A 161 -15.41 -3.76 9.22
CA SER A 161 -16.45 -4.75 9.49
C SER A 161 -17.19 -5.17 8.21
N ARG A 162 -17.60 -4.21 7.38
CA ARG A 162 -18.25 -4.50 6.08
C ARG A 162 -17.34 -5.24 5.12
N ALA A 163 -16.06 -4.82 5.06
CA ALA A 163 -15.04 -5.47 4.24
C ALA A 163 -14.85 -6.94 4.63
N MET A 164 -14.73 -7.21 5.94
CA MET A 164 -14.57 -8.57 6.44
C MET A 164 -15.80 -9.44 6.14
N ALA A 165 -17.00 -8.89 6.30
CA ALA A 165 -18.24 -9.61 5.99
C ALA A 165 -18.37 -9.91 4.48
N ALA A 166 -17.97 -8.96 3.62
CA ALA A 166 -17.98 -9.16 2.17
C ALA A 166 -16.93 -10.18 1.73
N LEU A 167 -15.71 -10.11 2.31
CA LEU A 167 -14.63 -11.05 2.03
C LEU A 167 -15.03 -12.49 2.38
N ARG A 168 -15.60 -12.71 3.56
CA ARG A 168 -16.08 -14.03 3.98
C ARG A 168 -17.10 -14.59 3.01
N ARG A 169 -18.13 -13.83 2.67
CA ARG A 169 -19.15 -14.27 1.70
C ARG A 169 -18.54 -14.67 0.36
N SER A 170 -17.65 -13.85 -0.18
CA SER A 170 -17.02 -14.14 -1.47
C SER A 170 -16.16 -15.40 -1.44
N LEU A 171 -15.52 -15.72 -0.31
CA LEU A 171 -14.74 -16.94 -0.15
C LEU A 171 -15.63 -18.18 0.07
N ASP A 172 -16.73 -18.02 0.81
CA ASP A 172 -17.70 -19.09 1.03
C ASP A 172 -18.42 -19.46 -0.28
N ASP A 173 -18.82 -18.46 -1.07
CA ASP A 173 -19.47 -18.68 -2.39
C ASP A 173 -18.50 -19.35 -3.36
N GLY A 174 -17.22 -18.93 -3.42
CA GLY A 174 -16.19 -19.55 -4.27
C GLY A 174 -15.91 -21.01 -3.89
N ALA A 175 -15.96 -21.35 -2.61
CA ALA A 175 -15.78 -22.72 -2.15
C ALA A 175 -16.95 -23.66 -2.51
N LEU A 176 -18.12 -23.11 -2.83
CA LEU A 176 -19.30 -23.87 -3.28
C LEU A 176 -19.29 -24.14 -4.80
N GLU A 177 -18.65 -23.25 -5.58
CA GLU A 177 -18.55 -23.42 -7.03
C GLU A 177 -17.47 -24.45 -7.45
N GLU A 178 -16.51 -24.74 -6.59
CA GLU A 178 -15.41 -25.71 -6.84
C GLU A 178 -15.76 -27.15 -6.37
N ARG A 179 -16.96 -27.42 -5.91
CA ARG A 179 -17.46 -28.77 -5.51
C ARG A 179 -18.40 -29.36 -6.53
#